data_964585e4accd851dcd3f7f073099a3b6
#
_entry.id   964585e4accd851dcd3f7f073099a3b6
#
_cell.length_a   1.000
_cell.length_b   1.000
_cell.length_c   1.000
_cell.angle_alpha   90.00
_cell.angle_beta   90.00
_cell.angle_gamma   90.00
#
_symmetry.space_group_name_H-M   'P 1'
#
loop_
_entity.id
_entity.type
_entity.pdbx_description
1 polymer ?
#
loop_
_entity_poly.entity_id
_entity_poly.type
_entity_poly.pdbx_seq_one_letter_code
_entity_poly.pdbx_strand_id
1 'polypeptide(L)'
;MKKGLLISIIALLISIFIFVYTLEKYNNKKLFKKPEFDTNAITGIPTVDDSLDYKELDAEGLYSVALCGSPTIKNNELKIYLTSQSDNNVYIKARIFKSDKFVGESSLIKPGEYVENINVKNVQSHDNITIKIMGYEIDTYYSAGAINVDLKVR
;
A
#
# COMPACT_ATOMS: atom_id res chain seq x y z
N MET A 1 51.80 35.89 1.60
CA MET A 1 51.60 34.72 0.73
C MET A 1 50.94 33.51 1.46
N LYS A 2 51.30 33.12 2.68
CA LYS A 2 50.78 31.94 3.36
C LYS A 2 49.25 31.97 3.70
N LYS A 3 48.69 33.15 4.03
CA LYS A 3 47.25 33.29 4.38
C LYS A 3 46.32 33.08 3.17
N GLY A 4 46.68 33.57 2.00
CA GLY A 4 45.87 33.40 0.79
C GLY A 4 45.81 31.93 0.33
N LEU A 5 46.94 31.19 0.44
CA LEU A 5 46.98 29.76 0.12
C LEU A 5 46.10 28.96 1.05
N LEU A 6 46.08 29.27 2.35
CA LEU A 6 45.24 28.58 3.33
C LEU A 6 43.75 28.76 3.05
N ILE A 7 43.32 29.99 2.72
CA ILE A 7 41.93 30.31 2.36
C ILE A 7 41.50 29.53 1.10
N SER A 8 42.39 29.47 0.09
CA SER A 8 42.10 28.73 -1.15
C SER A 8 41.92 27.20 -0.91
N ILE A 9 42.74 26.61 -0.03
CA ILE A 9 42.61 25.20 0.33
C ILE A 9 41.29 24.92 1.08
N ILE A 10 40.91 25.80 2.02
CA ILE A 10 39.65 25.66 2.75
C ILE A 10 38.44 25.77 1.80
N ALA A 11 38.47 26.73 0.88
CA ALA A 11 37.39 26.86 -0.11
C ALA A 11 37.26 25.63 -1.03
N LEU A 12 38.40 25.04 -1.43
CA LEU A 12 38.41 23.81 -2.21
C LEU A 12 37.80 22.62 -1.43
N LEU A 13 38.16 22.46 -0.18
CA LEU A 13 37.61 21.37 0.67
C LEU A 13 36.10 21.51 0.88
N ILE A 14 35.61 22.75 1.09
CA ILE A 14 34.18 23.03 1.21
C ILE A 14 33.44 22.67 -0.09
N SER A 15 34.01 23.05 -1.25
CA SER A 15 33.38 22.74 -2.54
C SER A 15 33.32 21.24 -2.81
N ILE A 16 34.36 20.48 -2.46
CA ILE A 16 34.38 19.02 -2.56
C ILE A 16 33.31 18.40 -1.63
N PHE A 17 33.22 18.89 -0.40
CA PHE A 17 32.23 18.40 0.56
C PHE A 17 30.78 18.63 0.08
N ILE A 18 30.47 19.82 -0.44
CA ILE A 18 29.17 20.13 -1.03
C ILE A 18 28.90 19.24 -2.24
N PHE A 19 29.90 19.00 -3.09
CA PHE A 19 29.75 18.13 -4.26
C PHE A 19 29.46 16.68 -3.88
N VAL A 20 30.20 16.10 -2.94
CA VAL A 20 29.95 14.76 -2.42
C VAL A 20 28.58 14.64 -1.79
N TYR A 21 28.18 15.60 -0.97
CA TYR A 21 26.86 15.64 -0.35
C TYR A 21 25.71 15.71 -1.38
N THR A 22 25.89 16.49 -2.44
CA THR A 22 24.89 16.57 -3.52
C THR A 22 24.83 15.30 -4.35
N LEU A 23 25.97 14.63 -4.60
CA LEU A 23 26.02 13.33 -5.26
C LEU A 23 25.31 12.24 -4.43
N GLU A 24 25.57 12.18 -3.13
CA GLU A 24 24.87 11.22 -2.24
C GLU A 24 23.36 11.46 -2.23
N LYS A 25 22.94 12.71 -2.16
CA LYS A 25 21.51 13.07 -2.22
C LYS A 25 20.89 12.75 -3.57
N TYR A 26 21.63 12.85 -4.66
CA TYR A 26 21.17 12.50 -6.00
C TYR A 26 21.07 10.98 -6.18
N ASN A 27 22.06 10.23 -5.73
CA ASN A 27 22.08 8.75 -5.80
C ASN A 27 21.08 8.10 -4.85
N ASN A 28 20.71 8.77 -3.74
CA ASN A 28 19.67 8.33 -2.81
C ASN A 28 18.24 8.65 -3.26
N LYS A 29 18.01 9.21 -4.46
CA LYS A 29 16.68 9.14 -5.07
C LYS A 29 16.36 7.68 -5.25
N LYS A 30 15.52 7.13 -4.35
CA LYS A 30 15.03 5.75 -4.43
C LYS A 30 14.49 5.55 -5.84
N LEU A 31 15.18 4.74 -6.62
CA LEU A 31 14.68 4.27 -7.90
C LEU A 31 13.28 3.72 -7.65
N PHE A 32 12.30 4.15 -8.44
CA PHE A 32 10.93 3.62 -8.34
C PHE A 32 11.00 2.10 -8.46
N LYS A 33 10.74 1.41 -7.34
CA LYS A 33 10.62 -0.04 -7.35
C LYS A 33 9.17 -0.36 -7.70
N LYS A 34 8.96 -1.01 -8.84
CA LYS A 34 7.64 -1.49 -9.25
C LYS A 34 7.06 -2.34 -8.12
N PRO A 35 5.82 -2.05 -7.66
CA PRO A 35 5.16 -2.86 -6.65
C PRO A 35 4.93 -4.29 -7.16
N GLU A 36 5.01 -5.26 -6.26
CA GLU A 36 4.81 -6.67 -6.60
C GLU A 36 3.32 -7.02 -6.56
N PHE A 37 2.89 -7.93 -7.43
CA PHE A 37 1.55 -8.48 -7.40
C PHE A 37 1.40 -9.50 -6.28
N ASP A 38 0.17 -9.66 -5.78
CA ASP A 38 -0.12 -10.63 -4.73
C ASP A 38 -0.06 -12.04 -5.31
N THR A 39 0.82 -12.86 -4.75
CA THR A 39 1.03 -14.25 -5.20
C THR A 39 -0.09 -15.18 -4.76
N ASN A 40 -0.92 -14.76 -3.80
CA ASN A 40 -2.08 -15.50 -3.32
C ASN A 40 -3.39 -15.01 -3.96
N ALA A 41 -3.31 -14.09 -4.93
CA ALA A 41 -4.49 -13.62 -5.65
C ALA A 41 -5.08 -14.73 -6.51
N ILE A 42 -6.40 -14.85 -6.47
CA ILE A 42 -7.19 -15.85 -7.17
C ILE A 42 -8.06 -15.13 -8.19
N THR A 43 -8.08 -15.61 -9.43
CA THR A 43 -8.94 -15.04 -10.49
C THR A 43 -10.39 -15.50 -10.31
N GLY A 44 -11.32 -14.56 -10.39
CA GLY A 44 -12.77 -14.80 -10.31
C GLY A 44 -13.44 -14.07 -9.15
N ILE A 45 -14.67 -14.48 -8.85
CA ILE A 45 -15.48 -13.94 -7.75
C ILE A 45 -15.47 -14.98 -6.60
N PRO A 46 -15.12 -14.56 -5.36
CA PRO A 46 -15.10 -15.49 -4.25
C PRO A 46 -16.51 -15.95 -3.87
N THR A 47 -16.60 -17.21 -3.41
CA THR A 47 -17.79 -17.68 -2.68
C THR A 47 -17.60 -17.35 -1.22
N VAL A 48 -18.41 -16.43 -0.71
CA VAL A 48 -18.30 -15.90 0.66
C VAL A 48 -19.53 -16.29 1.47
N ASP A 49 -19.32 -16.66 2.73
CA ASP A 49 -20.42 -16.92 3.67
C ASP A 49 -21.18 -15.63 3.97
N ASP A 50 -22.52 -15.68 3.92
CA ASP A 50 -23.40 -14.52 4.15
C ASP A 50 -23.14 -13.83 5.48
N SER A 51 -22.69 -14.57 6.50
CA SER A 51 -22.37 -14.04 7.82
C SER A 51 -21.20 -13.04 7.84
N LEU A 52 -20.40 -12.97 6.77
CA LEU A 52 -19.27 -12.06 6.65
C LEU A 52 -19.63 -10.69 6.05
N ASP A 53 -20.91 -10.46 5.68
CA ASP A 53 -21.40 -9.18 5.12
C ASP A 53 -20.53 -8.72 3.93
N TYR A 54 -20.37 -9.61 2.94
CA TYR A 54 -19.61 -9.29 1.74
C TYR A 54 -20.37 -8.30 0.86
N LYS A 55 -19.76 -7.16 0.57
CA LYS A 55 -20.41 -6.08 -0.18
C LYS A 55 -19.44 -5.35 -1.10
N GLU A 56 -20.02 -4.79 -2.15
CA GLU A 56 -19.34 -3.92 -3.09
C GLU A 56 -19.31 -2.47 -2.59
N LEU A 57 -18.21 -1.79 -2.89
CA LEU A 57 -17.97 -0.38 -2.58
C LEU A 57 -17.44 0.30 -3.84
N ASP A 58 -17.96 1.48 -4.12
CA ASP A 58 -17.49 2.34 -5.19
C ASP A 58 -16.51 3.39 -4.67
N ALA A 59 -15.39 3.53 -5.32
CA ALA A 59 -14.38 4.54 -5.01
C ALA A 59 -14.64 5.82 -5.83
N GLU A 60 -15.76 6.48 -5.57
CA GLU A 60 -16.15 7.76 -6.18
C GLU A 60 -16.17 7.73 -7.72
N GLY A 61 -16.58 6.59 -8.31
CA GLY A 61 -16.61 6.37 -9.76
C GLY A 61 -15.25 6.11 -10.40
N LEU A 62 -14.18 5.97 -9.61
CA LEU A 62 -12.83 5.70 -10.11
C LEU A 62 -12.57 4.20 -10.30
N TYR A 63 -13.03 3.38 -9.36
CA TYR A 63 -12.95 1.91 -9.40
C TYR A 63 -13.88 1.30 -8.35
N SER A 64 -14.22 0.03 -8.53
CA SER A 64 -15.07 -0.72 -7.61
C SER A 64 -14.32 -1.86 -6.93
N VAL A 65 -14.60 -2.07 -5.65
CA VAL A 65 -14.01 -3.16 -4.85
C VAL A 65 -15.10 -3.86 -4.08
N ALA A 66 -14.87 -5.12 -3.70
CA ALA A 66 -15.74 -5.78 -2.74
C ALA A 66 -14.91 -6.39 -1.61
N LEU A 67 -15.47 -6.43 -0.42
CA LEU A 67 -14.86 -7.03 0.76
C LEU A 67 -15.88 -7.39 1.84
N CYS A 68 -15.44 -8.19 2.81
CA CYS A 68 -16.27 -8.53 3.97
C CYS A 68 -16.41 -7.32 4.91
N GLY A 69 -17.65 -6.94 5.23
CA GLY A 69 -17.96 -5.92 6.24
C GLY A 69 -17.75 -6.41 7.68
N SER A 70 -17.70 -7.73 7.89
CA SER A 70 -17.45 -8.39 9.17
C SER A 70 -16.30 -9.39 9.06
N PRO A 71 -15.05 -8.92 8.83
CA PRO A 71 -13.90 -9.80 8.66
C PRO A 71 -13.58 -10.57 9.93
N THR A 72 -13.01 -11.76 9.78
CA THR A 72 -12.57 -12.60 10.89
C THR A 72 -11.05 -12.69 10.93
N ILE A 73 -10.48 -13.00 12.09
CA ILE A 73 -9.04 -13.15 12.25
C ILE A 73 -8.68 -14.50 12.84
N LYS A 74 -7.66 -15.16 12.26
CA LYS A 74 -7.07 -16.39 12.78
C LYS A 74 -5.58 -16.43 12.43
N ASN A 75 -4.71 -16.73 13.39
CA ASN A 75 -3.26 -16.88 13.18
C ASN A 75 -2.60 -15.66 12.49
N ASN A 76 -3.01 -14.43 12.83
CA ASN A 76 -2.58 -13.18 12.19
C ASN A 76 -3.01 -13.04 10.71
N GLU A 77 -3.91 -13.85 10.22
CA GLU A 77 -4.53 -13.73 8.91
C GLU A 77 -5.93 -13.13 9.06
N LEU A 78 -6.14 -11.96 8.48
CA LEU A 78 -7.43 -11.29 8.41
C LEU A 78 -8.17 -11.80 7.18
N LYS A 79 -9.24 -12.58 7.40
CA LYS A 79 -10.10 -13.09 6.33
C LYS A 79 -11.07 -12.02 5.88
N ILE A 80 -10.89 -11.49 4.69
CA ILE A 80 -11.57 -10.30 4.20
C ILE A 80 -12.16 -10.41 2.79
N TYR A 81 -11.65 -11.33 1.96
CA TYR A 81 -12.06 -11.48 0.55
C TYR A 81 -12.02 -10.18 -0.26
N LEU A 82 -10.88 -9.43 -0.15
CA LEU A 82 -10.71 -8.21 -0.91
C LEU A 82 -10.65 -8.51 -2.40
N THR A 83 -11.63 -8.00 -3.13
CA THR A 83 -11.86 -8.28 -4.56
C THR A 83 -11.72 -6.98 -5.37
N SER A 84 -10.96 -7.03 -6.46
CA SER A 84 -10.94 -6.01 -7.50
C SER A 84 -11.95 -6.42 -8.58
N GLN A 85 -12.94 -5.57 -8.87
CA GLN A 85 -13.94 -5.88 -9.88
C GLN A 85 -13.30 -6.01 -11.28
N SER A 86 -13.86 -6.87 -12.14
CA SER A 86 -13.26 -7.21 -13.43
C SER A 86 -13.25 -6.07 -14.45
N ASP A 87 -14.11 -5.09 -14.27
CA ASP A 87 -14.25 -3.89 -15.12
C ASP A 87 -13.34 -2.73 -14.64
N ASN A 88 -12.61 -2.89 -13.55
CA ASN A 88 -11.63 -1.91 -13.13
C ASN A 88 -10.52 -1.73 -14.18
N ASN A 89 -10.08 -0.49 -14.35
CA ASN A 89 -8.90 -0.13 -15.15
C ASN A 89 -7.68 0.22 -14.26
N VAL A 90 -7.69 -0.20 -13.02
CA VAL A 90 -6.64 0.04 -12.02
C VAL A 90 -6.27 -1.26 -11.29
N TYR A 91 -5.03 -1.33 -10.79
CA TYR A 91 -4.67 -2.29 -9.76
C TYR A 91 -5.10 -1.75 -8.40
N ILE A 92 -5.49 -2.61 -7.47
CA ILE A 92 -5.81 -2.19 -6.10
C ILE A 92 -4.81 -2.75 -5.09
N LYS A 93 -4.65 -2.04 -3.98
CA LYS A 93 -3.86 -2.47 -2.81
C LYS A 93 -4.54 -1.99 -1.54
N ALA A 94 -4.63 -2.85 -0.53
CA ALA A 94 -5.13 -2.46 0.78
C ALA A 94 -4.00 -2.25 1.78
N ARG A 95 -4.13 -1.23 2.63
CA ARG A 95 -3.33 -1.02 3.84
C ARG A 95 -4.26 -0.99 5.04
N ILE A 96 -3.89 -1.71 6.09
CA ILE A 96 -4.72 -1.91 7.27
C ILE A 96 -4.10 -1.18 8.44
N PHE A 97 -4.94 -0.45 9.16
CA PHE A 97 -4.55 0.34 10.33
C PHE A 97 -5.42 -0.03 11.53
N LYS A 98 -4.83 -0.04 12.72
CA LYS A 98 -5.51 -0.13 14.01
C LYS A 98 -5.07 1.05 14.86
N SER A 99 -6.01 1.92 15.28
CA SER A 99 -5.71 3.15 16.03
C SER A 99 -4.58 3.96 15.35
N ASP A 100 -4.72 4.21 14.04
CA ASP A 100 -3.77 4.93 13.15
C ASP A 100 -2.40 4.26 12.98
N LYS A 101 -2.16 3.10 13.59
CA LYS A 101 -0.92 2.34 13.41
C LYS A 101 -1.07 1.35 12.27
N PHE A 102 -0.11 1.36 11.35
CA PHE A 102 -0.02 0.37 10.29
C PHE A 102 0.18 -1.04 10.87
N VAL A 103 -0.68 -1.98 10.46
CA VAL A 103 -0.67 -3.37 10.95
C VAL A 103 -0.53 -4.42 9.86
N GLY A 104 -0.76 -4.08 8.60
CA GLY A 104 -0.59 -5.00 7.48
C GLY A 104 -1.02 -4.41 6.14
N GLU A 105 -0.67 -5.07 5.05
CA GLU A 105 -1.09 -4.68 3.70
C GLU A 105 -1.14 -5.89 2.76
N SER A 106 -1.94 -5.80 1.69
CA SER A 106 -1.85 -6.70 0.53
C SER A 106 -0.71 -6.28 -0.39
N SER A 107 -0.33 -7.13 -1.33
CA SER A 107 0.36 -6.69 -2.54
C SER A 107 -0.66 -6.17 -3.57
N LEU A 108 -0.25 -5.87 -4.82
CA LEU A 108 -1.17 -5.43 -5.86
C LEU A 108 -2.08 -6.57 -6.30
N ILE A 109 -3.37 -6.27 -6.47
CA ILE A 109 -4.41 -7.17 -6.96
C ILE A 109 -4.89 -6.62 -8.32
N LYS A 110 -4.95 -7.48 -9.33
CA LYS A 110 -5.40 -7.10 -10.67
C LYS A 110 -6.92 -7.06 -10.77
N PRO A 111 -7.48 -6.37 -11.76
CA PRO A 111 -8.89 -6.46 -12.09
C PRO A 111 -9.33 -7.92 -12.27
N GLY A 112 -10.47 -8.30 -11.69
CA GLY A 112 -11.00 -9.66 -11.71
C GLY A 112 -10.30 -10.66 -10.80
N GLU A 113 -9.41 -10.21 -9.89
CA GLU A 113 -8.77 -11.05 -8.88
C GLU A 113 -9.22 -10.67 -7.47
N TYR A 114 -9.08 -11.59 -6.53
CA TYR A 114 -9.30 -11.37 -5.10
C TYR A 114 -8.24 -12.06 -4.25
N VAL A 115 -8.07 -11.58 -3.02
CA VAL A 115 -7.31 -12.25 -1.96
C VAL A 115 -8.24 -12.58 -0.80
N GLU A 116 -8.17 -13.82 -0.29
CA GLU A 116 -9.02 -14.24 0.84
C GLU A 116 -8.55 -13.64 2.15
N ASN A 117 -7.24 -13.64 2.37
CA ASN A 117 -6.62 -13.29 3.63
C ASN A 117 -5.51 -12.24 3.43
N ILE A 118 -5.36 -11.34 4.40
CA ILE A 118 -4.24 -10.41 4.48
C ILE A 118 -3.53 -10.62 5.82
N ASN A 119 -2.21 -10.76 5.78
CA ASN A 119 -1.41 -10.87 6.99
C ASN A 119 -1.39 -9.56 7.75
N VAL A 120 -1.74 -9.61 9.03
CA VAL A 120 -1.76 -8.45 9.94
C VAL A 120 -1.02 -8.75 11.24
N LYS A 121 -0.57 -7.71 11.93
CA LYS A 121 0.12 -7.82 13.23
C LYS A 121 -0.70 -7.10 14.30
N ASN A 122 -0.78 -7.69 15.49
CA ASN A 122 -1.43 -7.06 16.66
C ASN A 122 -2.91 -6.70 16.43
N VAL A 123 -3.63 -7.47 15.62
CA VAL A 123 -5.07 -7.38 15.44
C VAL A 123 -5.72 -8.60 16.10
N GLN A 124 -6.85 -8.39 16.78
CA GLN A 124 -7.61 -9.42 17.48
C GLN A 124 -9.11 -9.28 17.15
N SER A 125 -9.90 -10.29 17.52
CA SER A 125 -11.36 -10.19 17.46
C SER A 125 -11.86 -9.00 18.27
N HIS A 126 -12.89 -8.34 17.74
CA HIS A 126 -13.53 -7.13 18.28
C HIS A 126 -12.72 -5.83 18.14
N ASP A 127 -11.53 -5.86 17.54
CA ASP A 127 -10.79 -4.64 17.22
C ASP A 127 -11.50 -3.84 16.11
N ASN A 128 -11.41 -2.52 16.22
CA ASN A 128 -11.76 -1.62 15.11
C ASN A 128 -10.51 -1.41 14.25
N ILE A 129 -10.68 -1.55 12.95
CA ILE A 129 -9.61 -1.37 11.96
C ILE A 129 -10.10 -0.44 10.85
N THR A 130 -9.20 0.33 10.28
CA THR A 130 -9.44 1.11 9.07
C THR A 130 -8.66 0.46 7.93
N ILE A 131 -9.34 0.15 6.84
CA ILE A 131 -8.71 -0.35 5.62
C ILE A 131 -8.69 0.75 4.59
N LYS A 132 -7.50 1.19 4.22
CA LYS A 132 -7.28 2.13 3.12
C LYS A 132 -7.02 1.33 1.85
N ILE A 133 -7.98 1.38 0.92
CA ILE A 133 -7.87 0.73 -0.39
C ILE A 133 -7.44 1.80 -1.39
N MET A 134 -6.34 1.55 -2.08
CA MET A 134 -5.72 2.46 -3.03
C MET A 134 -5.77 1.88 -4.43
N GLY A 135 -6.20 2.70 -5.41
CA GLY A 135 -6.10 2.40 -6.83
C GLY A 135 -4.76 2.86 -7.40
N TYR A 136 -4.23 2.11 -8.37
CA TYR A 136 -3.00 2.43 -9.10
C TYR A 136 -3.24 2.23 -10.59
N GLU A 137 -2.90 3.22 -11.40
CA GLU A 137 -2.95 3.11 -12.86
C GLU A 137 -2.12 1.93 -13.35
N ILE A 138 -2.63 1.19 -14.33
CA ILE A 138 -2.02 -0.06 -14.82
C ILE A 138 -0.63 0.20 -15.43
N ASP A 139 -0.47 1.27 -16.18
CA ASP A 139 0.76 1.53 -16.94
C ASP A 139 1.81 2.28 -16.12
N THR A 140 1.38 3.25 -15.33
CA THR A 140 2.26 4.21 -14.62
C THR A 140 2.49 3.87 -13.17
N TYR A 141 1.59 3.10 -12.55
CA TYR A 141 1.52 2.86 -11.10
C TYR A 141 1.31 4.15 -10.28
N TYR A 142 0.85 5.24 -10.90
CA TYR A 142 0.45 6.42 -10.17
C TYR A 142 -0.86 6.18 -9.42
N SER A 143 -1.03 6.93 -8.33
CA SER A 143 -2.24 6.81 -7.51
C SER A 143 -3.48 7.27 -8.31
N ALA A 144 -4.47 6.39 -8.40
CA ALA A 144 -5.79 6.65 -8.97
C ALA A 144 -6.84 6.92 -7.90
N GLY A 145 -6.43 7.32 -6.70
CA GLY A 145 -7.32 7.60 -5.58
C GLY A 145 -7.28 6.53 -4.49
N ALA A 146 -7.98 6.79 -3.39
CA ALA A 146 -8.10 5.86 -2.27
C ALA A 146 -9.41 6.07 -1.51
N ILE A 147 -9.96 4.98 -0.97
CA ILE A 147 -11.08 5.00 -0.03
C ILE A 147 -10.65 4.40 1.31
N ASN A 148 -11.29 4.86 2.39
CA ASN A 148 -11.14 4.29 3.71
C ASN A 148 -12.43 3.58 4.11
N VAL A 149 -12.29 2.40 4.69
CA VAL A 149 -13.39 1.58 5.19
C VAL A 149 -13.11 1.21 6.63
N ASP A 150 -13.99 1.64 7.54
CA ASP A 150 -13.89 1.30 8.96
C ASP A 150 -14.68 0.02 9.22
N LEU A 151 -14.03 -0.98 9.81
CA LEU A 151 -14.61 -2.30 10.06
C LEU A 151 -14.32 -2.75 11.49
N LYS A 152 -15.20 -3.61 12.01
CA LYS A 152 -14.98 -4.32 13.26
C LYS A 152 -14.68 -5.79 12.98
N VAL A 153 -13.55 -6.28 13.47
CA VAL A 153 -13.15 -7.69 13.35
C VAL A 153 -14.03 -8.56 14.23
N ARG A 154 -14.52 -9.69 13.70
CA ARG A 154 -15.29 -10.71 14.44
C ARG A 154 -14.39 -11.68 15.16
#